data_52c013de4b8870c52814d99b6bcd8cde
#
_entry.id   52c013de4b8870c52814d99b6bcd8cde
#
_cell.length_a   1.000
_cell.length_b   1.000
_cell.length_c   1.000
_cell.angle_alpha   90.00
_cell.angle_beta   90.00
_cell.angle_gamma   90.00
#
_symmetry.space_group_name_H-M   'P 1'
#
loop_
_entity.id
_entity.type
_entity.pdbx_description
1 polymer ?
#
loop_
_entity_poly.entity_id
_entity_poly.type
_entity_poly.pdbx_seq_one_letter_code
_entity_poly.pdbx_strand_id
1 'polypeptide(L)'
;MFSRRKFLKVTGAAAAVSTFAIGRGQAQSAGDLNWSIHCDLTGPAAEGGKFQGEGFQSYVEWINGKGGIRGRKVVATINDSTFKVDVAVANVKKALAQGRIDFLFGESTGMIQAITPENNATHKIFMTSGSFATELADEKNYPYHFIPGATYGAQLKMLVQFIKTSSAGKPAKLVVVHSSTAMGRDGIEDAVKAAKEAGIEVALVQQTKFVETDVSAFALAIRQARPTHVIHHGYSFAVWPEIVRLVRDYGMNDVTFLGTIWQSERAKVADMKDVAKGLIGVKVWNDDTNKPAGPTMQIIGDILRKKDPKWGGFVRLGFLDAWISGMMATKAFEIVIDSGKPINGDNLAAAMRGVKNWDTGGIIDVPVSMMGQQIGLGRVIRFNPAQADIIENVTDWIQVG
;
A
#
# COMPACT_ATOMS: atom_id res chain seq x y z
N MET A 1 54.61 -66.50 -10.22
CA MET A 1 54.97 -67.51 -11.28
C MET A 1 53.83 -67.61 -12.30
N PHE A 2 54.11 -67.25 -13.53
CA PHE A 2 53.49 -67.67 -14.81
C PHE A 2 51.98 -67.96 -14.89
N SER A 3 51.21 -67.64 -15.95
CA SER A 3 51.46 -67.32 -17.35
C SER A 3 50.13 -67.13 -18.09
N ARG A 4 50.05 -66.12 -18.93
CA ARG A 4 49.58 -65.99 -20.31
C ARG A 4 48.42 -66.83 -20.88
N ARG A 5 47.48 -66.08 -21.51
CA ARG A 5 46.88 -66.23 -22.87
C ARG A 5 45.83 -67.36 -23.11
N LYS A 6 44.64 -66.89 -23.58
CA LYS A 6 44.32 -67.09 -25.02
C LYS A 6 43.04 -66.35 -25.45
N PHE A 7 43.12 -65.73 -26.57
CA PHE A 7 42.13 -65.13 -27.45
C PHE A 7 41.02 -66.12 -27.86
N LEU A 8 39.81 -65.64 -27.99
CA LEU A 8 38.89 -66.08 -29.03
C LEU A 8 37.95 -64.92 -29.42
N LYS A 9 38.02 -64.59 -30.72
CA LYS A 9 37.14 -63.69 -31.47
C LYS A 9 35.79 -64.35 -31.68
N VAL A 10 34.70 -63.69 -31.47
CA VAL A 10 33.42 -63.94 -32.12
C VAL A 10 32.85 -62.61 -32.60
N THR A 11 32.76 -62.48 -33.87
CA THR A 11 32.06 -61.46 -34.65
C THR A 11 30.55 -61.63 -34.48
N GLY A 12 29.86 -60.61 -34.05
CA GLY A 12 28.40 -60.57 -33.97
C GLY A 12 27.90 -59.17 -34.30
N ALA A 13 27.03 -59.08 -35.26
CA ALA A 13 26.51 -57.89 -35.93
C ALA A 13 26.03 -56.78 -35.04
N ALA A 14 26.43 -55.55 -35.31
CA ALA A 14 25.95 -54.32 -34.70
C ALA A 14 24.56 -53.96 -35.27
N ALA A 15 23.54 -54.11 -34.50
CA ALA A 15 22.25 -53.40 -34.72
C ALA A 15 22.38 -51.98 -34.15
N ALA A 16 22.48 -50.99 -35.02
CA ALA A 16 22.43 -49.58 -34.66
C ALA A 16 21.01 -49.21 -34.19
N VAL A 17 20.82 -49.12 -32.89
CA VAL A 17 19.66 -48.45 -32.30
C VAL A 17 20.02 -46.97 -32.18
N SER A 18 19.54 -46.16 -33.12
CA SER A 18 19.56 -44.71 -33.04
C SER A 18 18.62 -44.25 -31.93
N THR A 19 19.14 -44.08 -30.72
CA THR A 19 18.46 -43.33 -29.66
C THR A 19 18.42 -41.86 -30.09
N PHE A 20 17.25 -41.42 -30.55
CA PHE A 20 16.95 -40.01 -30.59
C PHE A 20 17.03 -39.49 -29.16
N ALA A 21 18.15 -38.91 -28.77
CA ALA A 21 18.24 -38.04 -27.62
C ALA A 21 17.39 -36.81 -27.94
N ILE A 22 16.15 -36.82 -27.47
CA ILE A 22 15.36 -35.58 -27.31
C ILE A 22 16.17 -34.73 -26.35
N GLY A 23 16.94 -33.80 -26.89
CA GLY A 23 17.59 -32.75 -26.11
C GLY A 23 16.49 -32.04 -25.36
N ARG A 24 16.38 -32.33 -24.07
CA ARG A 24 15.74 -31.39 -23.12
C ARG A 24 16.56 -30.12 -23.27
N GLY A 25 16.03 -29.16 -24.04
CA GLY A 25 16.54 -27.81 -24.00
C GLY A 25 16.59 -27.42 -22.51
N GLN A 26 17.77 -27.22 -22.00
CA GLN A 26 17.93 -26.53 -20.74
C GLN A 26 17.23 -25.20 -20.95
N ALA A 27 16.03 -25.06 -20.38
CA ALA A 27 15.40 -23.76 -20.24
C ALA A 27 16.46 -22.92 -19.52
N GLN A 28 17.02 -21.95 -20.25
CA GLN A 28 17.93 -20.96 -19.70
C GLN A 28 17.23 -20.41 -18.46
N SER A 29 17.80 -20.60 -17.28
CA SER A 29 17.17 -20.20 -16.04
C SER A 29 16.84 -18.71 -16.17
N ALA A 30 15.57 -18.41 -16.22
CA ALA A 30 15.11 -17.03 -16.27
C ALA A 30 15.68 -16.36 -15.03
N GLY A 31 16.50 -15.31 -15.19
CA GLY A 31 17.17 -14.66 -14.06
C GLY A 31 16.18 -14.18 -13.00
N ASP A 32 16.62 -14.15 -11.76
CA ASP A 32 15.81 -13.71 -10.61
C ASP A 32 15.32 -12.27 -10.78
N LEU A 33 14.22 -11.93 -10.13
CA LEU A 33 13.65 -10.57 -10.04
C LEU A 33 14.04 -9.95 -8.70
N ASN A 34 14.83 -8.89 -8.74
CA ASN A 34 15.38 -8.24 -7.55
C ASN A 34 14.47 -7.11 -7.07
N TRP A 35 13.90 -7.26 -5.90
CA TRP A 35 13.02 -6.28 -5.27
C TRP A 35 13.73 -5.57 -4.12
N SER A 36 13.74 -4.24 -4.12
CA SER A 36 14.28 -3.41 -3.05
C SER A 36 13.13 -2.76 -2.29
N ILE A 37 12.95 -3.19 -1.05
CA ILE A 37 11.85 -2.78 -0.19
C ILE A 37 12.40 -1.89 0.93
N HIS A 38 11.82 -0.70 1.08
CA HIS A 38 12.24 0.28 2.09
C HIS A 38 11.06 0.55 3.02
N CYS A 39 11.22 0.20 4.30
CA CYS A 39 10.21 0.37 5.34
C CYS A 39 10.85 1.02 6.57
N ASP A 40 10.07 1.73 7.36
CA ASP A 40 10.49 2.13 8.70
C ASP A 40 10.35 0.94 9.65
N LEU A 41 11.46 0.33 10.05
CA LEU A 41 11.45 -0.80 10.97
C LEU A 41 11.73 -0.41 12.42
N THR A 42 12.46 0.70 12.63
CA THR A 42 12.93 1.10 13.97
C THR A 42 12.69 2.58 14.29
N GLY A 43 12.23 3.37 13.34
CA GLY A 43 11.96 4.80 13.50
C GLY A 43 10.55 5.11 14.00
N PRO A 44 10.12 6.38 13.89
CA PRO A 44 8.85 6.86 14.46
C PRO A 44 7.59 6.34 13.76
N ALA A 45 7.68 5.81 12.54
CA ALA A 45 6.57 5.16 11.83
C ALA A 45 6.67 3.62 11.83
N ALA A 46 7.56 3.04 12.66
CA ALA A 46 7.82 1.60 12.71
C ALA A 46 6.58 0.76 13.03
N GLU A 47 5.57 1.35 13.66
CA GLU A 47 4.30 0.66 13.90
C GLU A 47 3.59 0.25 12.58
N GLY A 48 3.67 1.08 11.54
CA GLY A 48 3.16 0.73 10.21
C GLY A 48 4.19 -0.01 9.37
N GLY A 49 5.44 0.45 9.37
CA GLY A 49 6.51 -0.06 8.53
C GLY A 49 6.89 -1.51 8.78
N LYS A 50 6.81 -1.99 10.03
CA LYS A 50 7.01 -3.42 10.36
C LYS A 50 6.01 -4.31 9.65
N PHE A 51 4.73 -3.89 9.58
CA PHE A 51 3.71 -4.65 8.87
C PHE A 51 3.91 -4.60 7.35
N GLN A 52 4.45 -3.50 6.79
CA GLN A 52 4.87 -3.48 5.39
C GLN A 52 5.99 -4.51 5.13
N GLY A 53 7.03 -4.53 5.95
CA GLY A 53 8.11 -5.52 5.86
C GLY A 53 7.59 -6.96 5.95
N GLU A 54 6.72 -7.24 6.93
CA GLU A 54 6.10 -8.56 7.11
C GLU A 54 5.20 -8.95 5.92
N GLY A 55 4.45 -8.00 5.39
CA GLY A 55 3.60 -8.21 4.23
C GLY A 55 4.41 -8.59 2.99
N PHE A 56 5.50 -7.87 2.70
CA PHE A 56 6.39 -8.21 1.58
C PHE A 56 7.08 -9.55 1.78
N GLN A 57 7.59 -9.83 2.99
CA GLN A 57 8.19 -11.14 3.26
C GLN A 57 7.18 -12.26 3.00
N SER A 58 5.98 -12.15 3.52
CA SER A 58 4.91 -13.14 3.35
C SER A 58 4.50 -13.30 1.89
N TYR A 59 4.38 -12.19 1.16
CA TYR A 59 4.05 -12.19 -0.27
C TYR A 59 5.12 -12.89 -1.09
N VAL A 60 6.39 -12.56 -0.86
CA VAL A 60 7.54 -13.14 -1.58
C VAL A 60 7.67 -14.65 -1.29
N GLU A 61 7.50 -15.06 -0.04
CA GLU A 61 7.47 -16.47 0.32
C GLU A 61 6.33 -17.22 -0.41
N TRP A 62 5.14 -16.63 -0.42
CA TRP A 62 3.97 -17.20 -1.08
C TRP A 62 4.13 -17.31 -2.60
N ILE A 63 4.58 -16.26 -3.30
CA ILE A 63 4.72 -16.27 -4.75
C ILE A 63 5.85 -17.22 -5.19
N ASN A 64 6.96 -17.26 -4.44
CA ASN A 64 8.06 -18.17 -4.70
C ASN A 64 7.65 -19.63 -4.44
N GLY A 65 6.81 -19.89 -3.43
CA GLY A 65 6.22 -21.19 -3.18
C GLY A 65 5.33 -21.70 -4.33
N LYS A 66 4.83 -20.80 -5.15
CA LYS A 66 4.08 -21.10 -6.39
C LYS A 66 4.93 -21.18 -7.64
N GLY A 67 6.26 -21.13 -7.52
CA GLY A 67 7.20 -21.18 -8.64
C GLY A 67 7.65 -19.82 -9.16
N GLY A 68 7.41 -18.74 -8.40
CA GLY A 68 7.80 -17.38 -8.76
C GLY A 68 6.92 -16.75 -9.83
N ILE A 69 7.39 -15.66 -10.41
CA ILE A 69 6.68 -14.93 -11.46
C ILE A 69 7.11 -15.48 -12.83
N ARG A 70 6.25 -16.26 -13.48
CA ARG A 70 6.56 -16.95 -14.75
C ARG A 70 7.89 -17.74 -14.68
N GLY A 71 8.08 -18.49 -13.58
CA GLY A 71 9.28 -19.31 -13.35
C GLY A 71 10.52 -18.54 -12.87
N ARG A 72 10.40 -17.23 -12.63
CA ARG A 72 11.48 -16.39 -12.09
C ARG A 72 11.29 -16.21 -10.59
N LYS A 73 12.32 -16.49 -9.81
CA LYS A 73 12.29 -16.28 -8.36
C LYS A 73 12.31 -14.79 -8.05
N VAL A 74 11.53 -14.37 -7.07
CA VAL A 74 11.62 -13.04 -6.48
C VAL A 74 12.61 -13.05 -5.33
N VAL A 75 13.61 -12.17 -5.40
CA VAL A 75 14.60 -11.95 -4.34
C VAL A 75 14.38 -10.56 -3.77
N ALA A 76 13.80 -10.48 -2.58
CA ALA A 76 13.50 -9.21 -1.92
C ALA A 76 14.53 -8.91 -0.83
N THR A 77 15.02 -7.67 -0.81
CA THR A 77 15.81 -7.11 0.28
C THR A 77 14.97 -6.06 1.00
N ILE A 78 14.74 -6.25 2.30
CA ILE A 78 14.00 -5.31 3.14
C ILE A 78 15.03 -4.44 3.90
N ASN A 79 14.94 -3.13 3.72
CA ASN A 79 15.86 -2.15 4.27
C ASN A 79 15.12 -1.26 5.26
N ASP A 80 15.73 -1.02 6.43
CA ASP A 80 15.24 -0.06 7.41
C ASP A 80 15.61 1.37 6.99
N SER A 81 14.61 2.20 6.79
CA SER A 81 14.78 3.62 6.45
C SER A 81 14.81 4.52 7.69
N THR A 82 14.38 4.00 8.83
CA THR A 82 14.19 4.77 10.07
C THR A 82 13.30 6.01 9.91
N PHE A 83 12.43 6.00 8.89
CA PHE A 83 11.59 7.13 8.44
C PHE A 83 12.38 8.40 8.09
N LYS A 84 13.63 8.23 7.63
CA LYS A 84 14.51 9.32 7.21
C LYS A 84 14.77 9.24 5.72
N VAL A 85 14.45 10.30 5.00
CA VAL A 85 14.58 10.35 3.55
C VAL A 85 16.03 10.15 3.09
N ASP A 86 17.00 10.75 3.77
CA ASP A 86 18.43 10.59 3.48
C ASP A 86 18.92 9.14 3.66
N VAL A 87 18.47 8.46 4.71
CA VAL A 87 18.75 7.04 4.95
C VAL A 87 18.14 6.17 3.86
N ALA A 88 16.88 6.43 3.51
CA ALA A 88 16.18 5.70 2.45
C ALA A 88 16.89 5.86 1.09
N VAL A 89 17.27 7.09 0.71
CA VAL A 89 18.04 7.39 -0.52
C VAL A 89 19.39 6.67 -0.51
N ALA A 90 20.11 6.70 0.62
CA ALA A 90 21.39 5.99 0.76
C ALA A 90 21.23 4.47 0.60
N ASN A 91 20.16 3.89 1.15
CA ASN A 91 19.84 2.47 0.99
C ASN A 91 19.55 2.12 -0.48
N VAL A 92 18.81 2.96 -1.22
CA VAL A 92 18.55 2.74 -2.66
C VAL A 92 19.87 2.79 -3.43
N LYS A 93 20.73 3.78 -3.20
CA LYS A 93 22.04 3.87 -3.87
C LYS A 93 22.92 2.66 -3.56
N LYS A 94 22.94 2.20 -2.32
CA LYS A 94 23.65 0.98 -1.92
C LYS A 94 23.11 -0.25 -2.67
N ALA A 95 21.81 -0.40 -2.76
CA ALA A 95 21.18 -1.52 -3.47
C ALA A 95 21.52 -1.50 -4.98
N LEU A 96 21.50 -0.33 -5.61
CA LEU A 96 21.89 -0.15 -7.01
C LEU A 96 23.38 -0.47 -7.25
N ALA A 97 24.26 -0.14 -6.31
CA ALA A 97 25.68 -0.49 -6.40
C ALA A 97 25.92 -2.02 -6.27
N GLN A 98 25.00 -2.75 -5.66
CA GLN A 98 25.06 -4.22 -5.52
C GLN A 98 24.48 -4.96 -6.72
N GLY A 99 23.63 -4.30 -7.51
CA GLY A 99 23.02 -4.91 -8.69
C GLY A 99 21.79 -4.18 -9.19
N ARG A 100 21.09 -4.81 -10.15
CA ARG A 100 19.86 -4.28 -10.73
C ARG A 100 18.70 -4.38 -9.72
N ILE A 101 17.91 -3.35 -9.64
CA ILE A 101 16.60 -3.34 -8.97
C ILE A 101 15.51 -3.42 -10.05
N ASP A 102 14.65 -4.43 -9.98
CA ASP A 102 13.55 -4.63 -10.92
C ASP A 102 12.23 -4.00 -10.41
N PHE A 103 12.08 -3.95 -9.09
CA PHE A 103 10.96 -3.29 -8.41
C PHE A 103 11.45 -2.61 -7.12
N LEU A 104 10.91 -1.44 -6.84
CA LEU A 104 11.18 -0.70 -5.61
C LEU A 104 9.89 -0.35 -4.89
N PHE A 105 9.86 -0.61 -3.59
CA PHE A 105 8.84 -0.08 -2.69
C PHE A 105 9.44 0.98 -1.77
N GLY A 106 8.80 2.15 -1.72
CA GLY A 106 9.16 3.24 -0.83
C GLY A 106 8.13 3.48 0.25
N GLU A 107 8.57 3.73 1.47
CA GLU A 107 7.68 3.84 2.62
C GLU A 107 6.85 5.13 2.65
N SER A 108 7.35 6.23 2.04
CA SER A 108 6.79 7.56 2.28
C SER A 108 6.80 8.46 1.05
N THR A 109 5.93 9.47 1.07
CA THR A 109 5.88 10.53 0.06
C THR A 109 7.23 11.19 -0.13
N GLY A 110 7.89 11.59 0.96
CA GLY A 110 9.19 12.28 0.89
C GLY A 110 10.29 11.42 0.30
N MET A 111 10.29 10.11 0.54
CA MET A 111 11.24 9.20 -0.11
C MET A 111 11.02 9.15 -1.62
N ILE A 112 9.79 8.94 -2.07
CA ILE A 112 9.48 8.85 -3.51
C ILE A 112 9.84 10.17 -4.22
N GLN A 113 9.49 11.32 -3.64
CA GLN A 113 9.90 12.63 -4.17
C GLN A 113 11.42 12.73 -4.34
N ALA A 114 12.19 12.29 -3.34
CA ALA A 114 13.64 12.41 -3.34
C ALA A 114 14.34 11.49 -4.36
N ILE A 115 13.82 10.27 -4.59
CA ILE A 115 14.45 9.31 -5.52
C ILE A 115 13.99 9.49 -6.97
N THR A 116 12.82 10.07 -7.20
CA THR A 116 12.20 10.15 -8.53
C THR A 116 13.05 10.86 -9.57
N PRO A 117 13.71 12.02 -9.31
CA PRO A 117 14.51 12.69 -10.33
C PRO A 117 15.62 11.79 -10.90
N GLU A 118 16.37 11.12 -10.03
CA GLU A 118 17.46 10.20 -10.45
C GLU A 118 16.87 8.94 -11.10
N ASN A 119 15.74 8.41 -10.57
CA ASN A 119 15.07 7.27 -11.16
C ASN A 119 14.59 7.55 -12.59
N ASN A 120 13.94 8.68 -12.82
CA ASN A 120 13.45 9.08 -14.14
C ASN A 120 14.57 9.27 -15.16
N ALA A 121 15.70 9.88 -14.72
CA ALA A 121 16.82 10.18 -15.61
C ALA A 121 17.64 8.94 -15.96
N THR A 122 17.80 7.99 -15.02
CA THR A 122 18.84 6.96 -15.12
C THR A 122 18.33 5.54 -14.97
N HIS A 123 17.56 5.25 -13.92
CA HIS A 123 17.28 3.87 -13.52
C HIS A 123 15.96 3.33 -14.06
N LYS A 124 14.94 4.18 -14.14
CA LYS A 124 13.59 3.86 -14.62
C LYS A 124 12.99 2.63 -13.92
N ILE A 125 13.18 2.53 -12.60
CA ILE A 125 12.68 1.41 -11.80
C ILE A 125 11.17 1.58 -11.61
N PHE A 126 10.41 0.50 -11.85
CA PHE A 126 8.99 0.43 -11.52
C PHE A 126 8.79 0.47 -10.00
N MET A 127 7.92 1.35 -9.51
CA MET A 127 7.78 1.64 -8.08
C MET A 127 6.32 1.62 -7.62
N THR A 128 6.14 1.22 -6.38
CA THR A 128 4.95 1.53 -5.55
C THR A 128 5.40 2.09 -4.20
N SER A 129 4.49 2.54 -3.39
CA SER A 129 4.85 3.06 -2.06
C SER A 129 3.70 3.02 -1.06
N GLY A 130 4.01 3.20 0.22
CA GLY A 130 3.05 3.50 1.29
C GLY A 130 2.46 4.91 1.20
N SER A 131 2.69 5.61 0.08
CA SER A 131 2.17 6.95 -0.16
C SER A 131 1.06 6.94 -1.20
N PHE A 132 0.00 7.66 -0.90
CA PHE A 132 -1.11 7.94 -1.80
C PHE A 132 -1.12 9.43 -2.22
N ALA A 133 0.04 10.10 -2.18
CA ALA A 133 0.10 11.52 -2.49
C ALA A 133 -0.39 11.80 -3.92
N THR A 134 -1.20 12.85 -4.04
CA THR A 134 -1.88 13.20 -5.29
C THR A 134 -0.90 13.51 -6.41
N GLU A 135 0.19 14.20 -6.08
CA GLU A 135 1.23 14.52 -7.06
C GLU A 135 1.94 13.28 -7.63
N LEU A 136 2.03 12.18 -6.84
CA LEU A 136 2.68 10.94 -7.28
C LEU A 136 1.85 10.17 -8.33
N ALA A 137 0.61 10.60 -8.58
CA ALA A 137 -0.24 10.10 -9.66
C ALA A 137 -0.05 10.88 -10.97
N ASP A 138 0.77 11.92 -11.00
CA ASP A 138 1.12 12.66 -12.22
C ASP A 138 2.09 11.84 -13.08
N GLU A 139 1.60 11.26 -14.16
CA GLU A 139 2.38 10.44 -15.08
C GLU A 139 3.60 11.17 -15.66
N LYS A 140 3.49 12.48 -15.86
CA LYS A 140 4.58 13.28 -16.46
C LYS A 140 5.78 13.35 -15.53
N ASN A 141 5.55 13.56 -14.25
CA ASN A 141 6.61 13.76 -13.24
C ASN A 141 6.99 12.45 -12.53
N TYR A 142 6.07 11.49 -12.44
CA TYR A 142 6.24 10.20 -11.75
C TYR A 142 5.90 9.00 -12.66
N PRO A 143 6.51 8.87 -13.86
CA PRO A 143 6.09 7.90 -14.87
C PRO A 143 6.20 6.42 -14.43
N TYR A 144 7.01 6.14 -13.42
CA TYR A 144 7.31 4.78 -12.94
C TYR A 144 6.69 4.46 -11.58
N HIS A 145 5.98 5.41 -10.95
CA HIS A 145 5.34 5.22 -9.65
C HIS A 145 3.84 4.94 -9.81
N PHE A 146 3.32 3.96 -9.01
CA PHE A 146 1.93 3.54 -9.05
C PHE A 146 1.33 3.47 -7.65
N ILE A 147 0.08 3.91 -7.51
CA ILE A 147 -0.65 4.03 -6.25
C ILE A 147 -1.71 2.94 -6.16
N PRO A 148 -1.70 2.10 -5.10
CA PRO A 148 -2.58 0.94 -4.96
C PRO A 148 -3.99 1.26 -4.45
N GLY A 149 -4.46 2.49 -4.59
CA GLY A 149 -5.78 2.96 -4.15
C GLY A 149 -6.08 4.37 -4.64
N ALA A 150 -7.06 5.05 -4.03
CA ALA A 150 -7.36 6.46 -4.27
C ALA A 150 -6.30 7.36 -3.63
N THR A 151 -5.86 8.41 -4.34
CA THR A 151 -4.92 9.42 -3.80
C THR A 151 -5.47 10.13 -2.55
N TYR A 152 -4.60 10.74 -1.75
CA TYR A 152 -5.03 11.51 -0.56
C TYR A 152 -5.98 12.64 -0.92
N GLY A 153 -5.71 13.38 -2.00
CA GLY A 153 -6.63 14.42 -2.47
C GLY A 153 -8.02 13.88 -2.82
N ALA A 154 -8.07 12.70 -3.48
CA ALA A 154 -9.33 12.02 -3.76
C ALA A 154 -10.05 11.57 -2.49
N GLN A 155 -9.32 10.99 -1.52
CA GLN A 155 -9.88 10.59 -0.23
C GLN A 155 -10.44 11.80 0.54
N LEU A 156 -9.72 12.91 0.58
CA LEU A 156 -10.18 14.15 1.20
C LEU A 156 -11.46 14.70 0.53
N LYS A 157 -11.53 14.65 -0.80
CA LYS A 157 -12.75 15.02 -1.54
C LYS A 157 -13.94 14.10 -1.21
N MET A 158 -13.71 12.78 -1.04
CA MET A 158 -14.75 11.86 -0.55
C MET A 158 -15.28 12.28 0.82
N LEU A 159 -14.39 12.66 1.75
CA LEU A 159 -14.78 13.14 3.08
C LEU A 159 -15.55 14.47 3.03
N VAL A 160 -15.15 15.41 2.19
CA VAL A 160 -15.88 16.65 1.95
C VAL A 160 -17.28 16.37 1.38
N GLN A 161 -17.39 15.47 0.41
CA GLN A 161 -18.68 15.07 -0.14
C GLN A 161 -19.55 14.36 0.91
N PHE A 162 -18.97 13.54 1.78
CA PHE A 162 -19.68 12.95 2.91
C PHE A 162 -20.23 14.04 3.85
N ILE A 163 -19.43 15.05 4.22
CA ILE A 163 -19.89 16.17 5.05
C ILE A 163 -21.09 16.88 4.40
N LYS A 164 -20.99 17.20 3.10
CA LYS A 164 -22.07 17.85 2.35
C LYS A 164 -23.36 17.05 2.41
N THR A 165 -23.29 15.74 2.13
CA THR A 165 -24.48 14.88 2.06
C THR A 165 -25.07 14.59 3.45
N SER A 166 -24.22 14.30 4.44
CA SER A 166 -24.66 13.96 5.80
C SER A 166 -25.21 15.16 6.59
N SER A 167 -24.81 16.38 6.24
CA SER A 167 -25.34 17.60 6.85
C SER A 167 -26.79 17.90 6.43
N ALA A 168 -27.29 17.26 5.37
CA ALA A 168 -28.70 17.35 4.92
C ALA A 168 -29.21 18.80 4.81
N GLY A 169 -28.40 19.72 4.27
CA GLY A 169 -28.71 21.15 4.10
C GLY A 169 -28.51 22.01 5.35
N LYS A 170 -28.13 21.43 6.49
CA LYS A 170 -27.74 22.21 7.67
C LYS A 170 -26.35 22.83 7.47
N PRO A 171 -26.08 24.01 8.04
CA PRO A 171 -24.77 24.61 7.97
C PRO A 171 -23.68 23.67 8.53
N ALA A 172 -22.66 23.40 7.76
CA ALA A 172 -21.50 22.64 8.17
C ALA A 172 -20.29 23.56 8.38
N LYS A 173 -19.56 23.31 9.46
CA LYS A 173 -18.36 24.04 9.83
C LYS A 173 -17.21 23.06 10.04
N LEU A 174 -16.15 23.21 9.25
CA LEU A 174 -15.03 22.30 9.16
C LEU A 174 -13.77 22.86 9.80
N VAL A 175 -13.10 22.03 10.58
CA VAL A 175 -11.68 22.19 10.94
C VAL A 175 -10.87 21.11 10.24
N VAL A 176 -9.73 21.47 9.68
CA VAL A 176 -8.76 20.53 9.11
C VAL A 176 -7.51 20.51 9.99
N VAL A 177 -7.09 19.31 10.39
CA VAL A 177 -5.83 19.08 11.12
C VAL A 177 -4.97 18.19 10.24
N HIS A 178 -3.73 18.57 9.98
CA HIS A 178 -2.84 17.78 9.13
C HIS A 178 -1.40 17.76 9.67
N SER A 179 -0.64 16.72 9.31
CA SER A 179 0.76 16.67 9.73
C SER A 179 1.66 17.54 8.84
N SER A 180 2.82 17.94 9.37
CA SER A 180 3.84 18.71 8.65
C SER A 180 4.65 17.90 7.64
N THR A 181 4.42 16.58 7.54
CA THR A 181 5.09 15.71 6.56
C THR A 181 4.65 16.01 5.13
N ALA A 182 5.41 15.56 4.13
CA ALA A 182 5.01 15.68 2.73
C ALA A 182 3.63 15.05 2.49
N MET A 183 3.36 13.86 3.06
CA MET A 183 2.04 13.23 3.08
C MET A 183 0.96 14.17 3.65
N GLY A 184 1.18 14.71 4.84
CA GLY A 184 0.15 15.48 5.54
C GLY A 184 -0.19 16.82 4.90
N ARG A 185 0.67 17.35 4.05
CA ARG A 185 0.40 18.56 3.26
C ARG A 185 -0.33 18.28 1.95
N ASP A 186 -0.27 17.03 1.47
CA ASP A 186 -0.87 16.66 0.18
C ASP A 186 -2.39 16.83 0.20
N GLY A 187 -2.93 17.45 -0.84
CA GLY A 187 -4.36 17.59 -1.06
C GLY A 187 -5.11 18.54 -0.10
N ILE A 188 -4.43 19.20 0.86
CA ILE A 188 -5.11 20.07 1.85
C ILE A 188 -5.72 21.30 1.19
N GLU A 189 -5.00 21.98 0.32
CA GLU A 189 -5.51 23.17 -0.38
C GLU A 189 -6.72 22.81 -1.25
N ASP A 190 -6.65 21.71 -1.97
CA ASP A 190 -7.76 21.18 -2.80
C ASP A 190 -8.97 20.80 -1.95
N ALA A 191 -8.74 20.17 -0.78
CA ALA A 191 -9.82 19.82 0.15
C ALA A 191 -10.51 21.07 0.72
N VAL A 192 -9.74 22.09 1.09
CA VAL A 192 -10.27 23.38 1.55
C VAL A 192 -11.08 24.07 0.47
N LYS A 193 -10.57 24.07 -0.76
CA LYS A 193 -11.29 24.62 -1.92
C LYS A 193 -12.60 23.86 -2.18
N ALA A 194 -12.54 22.53 -2.23
CA ALA A 194 -13.73 21.71 -2.42
C ALA A 194 -14.77 21.88 -1.30
N ALA A 195 -14.34 22.06 -0.05
CA ALA A 195 -15.25 22.33 1.07
C ALA A 195 -15.98 23.66 0.89
N LYS A 196 -15.26 24.74 0.51
CA LYS A 196 -15.87 26.05 0.23
C LYS A 196 -16.86 26.01 -0.95
N GLU A 197 -16.49 25.31 -2.04
CA GLU A 197 -17.36 25.09 -3.20
C GLU A 197 -18.62 24.28 -2.83
N ALA A 198 -18.52 23.39 -1.86
CA ALA A 198 -19.63 22.62 -1.31
C ALA A 198 -20.53 23.44 -0.34
N GLY A 199 -20.20 24.71 -0.05
CA GLY A 199 -20.91 25.55 0.92
C GLY A 199 -20.55 25.23 2.37
N ILE A 200 -19.43 24.58 2.66
CA ILE A 200 -18.95 24.24 3.98
C ILE A 200 -18.01 25.37 4.47
N GLU A 201 -18.30 25.97 5.63
CA GLU A 201 -17.40 26.92 6.26
C GLU A 201 -16.11 26.22 6.72
N VAL A 202 -14.94 26.62 6.22
CA VAL A 202 -13.65 26.17 6.75
C VAL A 202 -13.18 27.18 7.81
N ALA A 203 -13.39 26.82 9.08
CA ALA A 203 -13.12 27.70 10.21
C ALA A 203 -11.65 27.74 10.60
N LEU A 204 -10.91 26.64 10.42
CA LEU A 204 -9.53 26.53 10.84
C LEU A 204 -8.81 25.45 10.06
N VAL A 205 -7.55 25.70 9.74
CA VAL A 205 -6.59 24.69 9.25
C VAL A 205 -5.40 24.72 10.19
N GLN A 206 -5.04 23.58 10.77
CA GLN A 206 -3.95 23.44 11.73
C GLN A 206 -2.94 22.41 11.24
N GLN A 207 -1.66 22.72 11.42
CA GLN A 207 -0.56 21.80 11.12
C GLN A 207 0.10 21.34 12.42
N THR A 208 0.17 20.02 12.63
CA THR A 208 0.91 19.37 13.72
C THR A 208 2.28 18.90 13.24
N LYS A 209 3.21 18.68 14.16
CA LYS A 209 4.40 17.87 13.83
C LYS A 209 4.00 16.43 13.59
N PHE A 210 4.89 15.65 12.98
CA PHE A 210 4.68 14.20 12.79
C PHE A 210 4.56 13.48 14.13
N VAL A 211 5.46 13.77 15.06
CA VAL A 211 5.38 13.36 16.46
C VAL A 211 5.13 14.61 17.29
N GLU A 212 3.94 14.68 17.88
CA GLU A 212 3.55 15.77 18.76
C GLU A 212 3.32 15.19 20.16
N THR A 213 3.95 15.75 21.16
CA THR A 213 3.87 15.27 22.55
C THR A 213 2.75 15.93 23.35
N ASP A 214 2.32 17.14 22.95
CA ASP A 214 1.21 17.86 23.56
C ASP A 214 0.30 18.43 22.47
N VAL A 215 -0.93 17.93 22.42
CA VAL A 215 -1.95 18.35 21.46
C VAL A 215 -3.03 19.24 22.09
N SER A 216 -2.85 19.67 23.34
CA SER A 216 -3.85 20.44 24.08
C SER A 216 -4.20 21.76 23.40
N ALA A 217 -3.21 22.48 22.86
CA ALA A 217 -3.43 23.73 22.14
C ALA A 217 -4.27 23.51 20.87
N PHE A 218 -4.04 22.40 20.14
CA PHE A 218 -4.81 22.04 18.94
C PHE A 218 -6.26 21.70 19.29
N ALA A 219 -6.48 20.90 20.33
CA ALA A 219 -7.81 20.57 20.83
C ALA A 219 -8.56 21.80 21.32
N LEU A 220 -7.89 22.74 22.04
CA LEU A 220 -8.46 23.99 22.48
C LEU A 220 -8.87 24.90 21.31
N ALA A 221 -8.05 25.00 20.26
CA ALA A 221 -8.37 25.76 19.04
C ALA A 221 -9.59 25.17 18.32
N ILE A 222 -9.70 23.82 18.25
CA ILE A 222 -10.89 23.14 17.73
C ILE A 222 -12.14 23.53 18.55
N ARG A 223 -12.05 23.50 19.90
CA ARG A 223 -13.14 23.91 20.78
C ARG A 223 -13.56 25.35 20.52
N GLN A 224 -12.63 26.29 20.38
CA GLN A 224 -12.90 27.68 20.09
C GLN A 224 -13.56 27.90 18.73
N ALA A 225 -13.14 27.14 17.73
CA ALA A 225 -13.71 27.17 16.40
C ALA A 225 -15.16 26.65 16.34
N ARG A 226 -15.59 25.83 17.30
CA ARG A 226 -16.92 25.20 17.36
C ARG A 226 -17.34 24.54 16.05
N PRO A 227 -16.53 23.60 15.51
CA PRO A 227 -16.88 22.94 14.27
C PRO A 227 -18.00 21.92 14.44
N THR A 228 -18.66 21.57 13.34
CA THR A 228 -19.50 20.37 13.23
C THR A 228 -18.68 19.14 12.82
N HIS A 229 -17.59 19.38 12.09
CA HIS A 229 -16.74 18.33 11.52
C HIS A 229 -15.26 18.67 11.69
N VAL A 230 -14.43 17.64 11.94
CA VAL A 230 -12.97 17.75 11.99
C VAL A 230 -12.37 16.68 11.09
N ILE A 231 -11.67 17.07 10.03
CA ILE A 231 -10.86 16.15 9.22
C ILE A 231 -9.44 16.13 9.77
N HIS A 232 -8.88 14.91 9.93
CA HIS A 232 -7.46 14.71 10.17
C HIS A 232 -6.81 14.02 8.97
N HIS A 233 -5.66 14.58 8.52
CA HIS A 233 -4.83 13.98 7.50
C HIS A 233 -3.38 13.89 7.97
N GLY A 234 -2.93 12.65 8.24
CA GLY A 234 -1.62 12.38 8.82
C GLY A 234 -1.52 10.90 9.21
N TYR A 235 -0.73 10.62 10.23
CA TYR A 235 -0.66 9.28 10.81
C TYR A 235 -1.51 9.17 12.08
N SER A 236 -2.07 7.98 12.32
CA SER A 236 -3.02 7.73 13.42
C SER A 236 -2.36 7.46 14.78
N PHE A 237 -1.03 7.35 14.85
CA PHE A 237 -0.38 6.68 15.99
C PHE A 237 -0.41 7.47 17.30
N ALA A 238 -0.29 8.80 17.28
CA ALA A 238 -0.17 9.57 18.49
C ALA A 238 -1.10 10.79 18.53
N VAL A 239 -1.09 11.59 17.49
CA VAL A 239 -1.76 12.91 17.46
C VAL A 239 -3.28 12.77 17.42
N TRP A 240 -3.79 11.93 16.55
CA TRP A 240 -5.21 11.85 16.24
C TRP A 240 -6.08 11.33 17.39
N PRO A 241 -5.78 10.16 18.01
CA PRO A 241 -6.60 9.64 19.11
C PRO A 241 -6.68 10.61 20.27
N GLU A 242 -5.59 11.29 20.58
CA GLU A 242 -5.53 12.21 21.72
C GLU A 242 -6.30 13.51 21.44
N ILE A 243 -6.25 14.06 20.21
CA ILE A 243 -7.08 15.20 19.82
C ILE A 243 -8.57 14.85 19.96
N VAL A 244 -8.98 13.67 19.44
CA VAL A 244 -10.37 13.21 19.52
C VAL A 244 -10.81 13.12 20.99
N ARG A 245 -9.99 12.49 21.83
CA ARG A 245 -10.27 12.34 23.26
C ARG A 245 -10.45 13.70 23.96
N LEU A 246 -9.51 14.61 23.81
CA LEU A 246 -9.56 15.91 24.42
C LEU A 246 -10.78 16.74 23.99
N VAL A 247 -11.11 16.71 22.70
CA VAL A 247 -12.31 17.43 22.21
C VAL A 247 -13.59 16.82 22.78
N ARG A 248 -13.66 15.49 22.94
CA ARG A 248 -14.77 14.82 23.64
C ARG A 248 -14.83 15.22 25.12
N ASP A 249 -13.68 15.24 25.80
CA ASP A 249 -13.57 15.67 27.20
C ASP A 249 -14.02 17.12 27.40
N TYR A 250 -13.90 17.98 26.40
CA TYR A 250 -14.47 19.32 26.38
C TYR A 250 -16.00 19.37 26.20
N GLY A 251 -16.67 18.23 26.15
CA GLY A 251 -18.13 18.09 25.99
C GLY A 251 -18.62 18.23 24.55
N MET A 252 -17.71 18.21 23.53
CA MET A 252 -18.08 18.38 22.12
C MET A 252 -18.41 17.01 21.49
N ASN A 253 -19.44 16.34 22.01
CA ASN A 253 -19.80 14.98 21.60
C ASN A 253 -20.48 14.90 20.23
N ASP A 254 -21.05 16.01 19.75
CA ASP A 254 -21.75 16.06 18.44
C ASP A 254 -20.81 16.32 17.27
N VAL A 255 -19.52 16.57 17.51
CA VAL A 255 -18.53 16.76 16.46
C VAL A 255 -18.24 15.45 15.77
N THR A 256 -18.41 15.43 14.45
CA THR A 256 -18.00 14.29 13.61
C THR A 256 -16.54 14.41 13.26
N PHE A 257 -15.75 13.40 13.61
CA PHE A 257 -14.35 13.29 13.24
C PHE A 257 -14.17 12.40 12.02
N LEU A 258 -13.34 12.86 11.08
CA LEU A 258 -13.08 12.16 9.82
C LEU A 258 -11.58 12.02 9.59
N GLY A 259 -11.17 10.93 8.93
CA GLY A 259 -9.78 10.72 8.60
C GLY A 259 -9.58 9.99 7.28
N THR A 260 -8.42 10.19 6.66
CA THR A 260 -8.02 9.43 5.46
C THR A 260 -7.61 8.00 5.81
N ILE A 261 -7.09 7.22 4.88
CA ILE A 261 -6.81 5.78 5.07
C ILE A 261 -6.03 5.48 6.35
N TRP A 262 -4.97 6.23 6.68
CA TRP A 262 -4.13 5.91 7.83
C TRP A 262 -4.81 6.15 9.19
N GLN A 263 -5.86 7.00 9.25
CA GLN A 263 -6.74 7.14 10.41
C GLN A 263 -7.77 6.02 10.50
N SER A 264 -7.87 5.21 9.44
CA SER A 264 -8.83 4.09 9.35
C SER A 264 -8.21 2.74 9.74
N GLU A 265 -7.02 2.73 10.34
CA GLU A 265 -6.40 1.51 10.89
C GLU A 265 -7.27 0.94 12.01
N ARG A 266 -7.95 -0.18 11.73
CA ARG A 266 -8.94 -0.82 12.61
C ARG A 266 -8.42 -1.03 14.04
N ALA A 267 -7.19 -1.53 14.18
CA ALA A 267 -6.60 -1.80 15.49
C ALA A 267 -6.46 -0.51 16.32
N LYS A 268 -6.03 0.59 15.69
CA LYS A 268 -5.91 1.88 16.37
C LYS A 268 -7.24 2.47 16.78
N VAL A 269 -8.22 2.35 15.91
CA VAL A 269 -9.58 2.82 16.22
C VAL A 269 -10.21 1.95 17.33
N ALA A 270 -9.97 0.65 17.32
CA ALA A 270 -10.42 -0.24 18.41
C ALA A 270 -9.81 0.14 19.78
N ASP A 271 -8.53 0.53 19.80
CA ASP A 271 -7.85 0.99 21.03
C ASP A 271 -8.47 2.27 21.60
N MET A 272 -9.12 3.09 20.77
CA MET A 272 -9.82 4.32 21.21
C MET A 272 -11.15 4.02 21.93
N LYS A 273 -11.66 2.78 21.86
CA LYS A 273 -12.92 2.34 22.50
C LYS A 273 -14.09 3.30 22.19
N ASP A 274 -14.86 3.68 23.17
CA ASP A 274 -16.07 4.52 23.01
C ASP A 274 -15.77 5.90 22.39
N VAL A 275 -14.53 6.38 22.54
CA VAL A 275 -14.09 7.65 21.91
C VAL A 275 -14.14 7.57 20.38
N ALA A 276 -14.00 6.38 19.83
CA ALA A 276 -14.06 6.14 18.39
C ALA A 276 -15.48 6.08 17.82
N LYS A 277 -16.51 6.12 18.67
CA LYS A 277 -17.90 6.00 18.19
C LYS A 277 -18.24 7.10 17.19
N GLY A 278 -18.67 6.67 16.00
CA GLY A 278 -19.08 7.57 14.92
C GLY A 278 -17.93 8.22 14.14
N LEU A 279 -16.66 7.82 14.38
CA LEU A 279 -15.56 8.24 13.50
C LEU A 279 -15.83 7.79 12.06
N ILE A 280 -15.52 8.69 11.13
CA ILE A 280 -15.62 8.41 9.69
C ILE A 280 -14.21 8.22 9.14
N GLY A 281 -14.04 7.24 8.28
CA GLY A 281 -12.77 6.97 7.64
C GLY A 281 -12.91 6.70 6.14
N VAL A 282 -11.78 6.55 5.47
CA VAL A 282 -11.72 6.06 4.09
C VAL A 282 -10.99 4.73 4.09
N LYS A 283 -11.56 3.72 3.42
CA LYS A 283 -10.89 2.46 3.07
C LYS A 283 -10.59 2.43 1.58
N VAL A 284 -9.43 1.90 1.25
CA VAL A 284 -9.06 1.58 -0.14
C VAL A 284 -8.86 0.07 -0.32
N TRP A 285 -8.91 -0.73 0.76
CA TRP A 285 -8.81 -2.19 0.78
C TRP A 285 -9.72 -2.79 1.84
N ASN A 286 -10.13 -4.04 1.65
CA ASN A 286 -10.76 -4.85 2.67
C ASN A 286 -9.69 -5.36 3.65
N ASP A 287 -10.02 -5.38 4.95
CA ASP A 287 -9.11 -5.78 6.04
C ASP A 287 -9.62 -6.99 6.85
N ASP A 288 -10.81 -7.51 6.54
CA ASP A 288 -11.43 -8.61 7.28
C ASP A 288 -11.26 -9.94 6.55
N THR A 289 -10.53 -10.87 7.16
CA THR A 289 -10.36 -12.24 6.66
C THR A 289 -11.27 -13.26 7.36
N ASN A 290 -12.09 -12.85 8.33
CA ASN A 290 -13.11 -13.69 8.92
C ASN A 290 -14.30 -13.83 7.95
N LYS A 291 -14.48 -12.84 7.08
CA LYS A 291 -15.43 -12.81 5.97
C LYS A 291 -14.68 -12.45 4.69
N PRO A 292 -13.81 -13.36 4.17
CA PRO A 292 -12.95 -13.02 3.05
C PRO A 292 -13.77 -12.74 1.80
N ALA A 293 -13.56 -11.58 1.19
CA ALA A 293 -14.27 -11.17 -0.02
C ALA A 293 -13.73 -11.87 -1.29
N GLY A 294 -12.72 -12.73 -1.15
CA GLY A 294 -12.15 -13.47 -2.26
C GLY A 294 -10.91 -14.29 -1.88
N PRO A 295 -10.33 -15.00 -2.85
CA PRO A 295 -9.26 -15.98 -2.61
C PRO A 295 -7.97 -15.37 -2.06
N THR A 296 -7.63 -14.14 -2.44
CA THR A 296 -6.42 -13.48 -1.89
C THR A 296 -6.59 -13.16 -0.41
N MET A 297 -7.76 -12.66 0.00
CA MET A 297 -8.04 -12.41 1.41
C MET A 297 -8.07 -13.70 2.23
N GLN A 298 -8.53 -14.81 1.65
CA GLN A 298 -8.45 -16.13 2.29
C GLN A 298 -6.98 -16.55 2.49
N ILE A 299 -6.14 -16.42 1.46
CA ILE A 299 -4.70 -16.76 1.53
C ILE A 299 -3.99 -15.93 2.60
N ILE A 300 -4.23 -14.62 2.64
CA ILE A 300 -3.67 -13.73 3.68
C ILE A 300 -4.09 -14.20 5.07
N GLY A 301 -5.38 -14.50 5.25
CA GLY A 301 -5.92 -15.01 6.50
C GLY A 301 -5.25 -16.30 6.96
N ASP A 302 -5.06 -17.25 6.05
CA ASP A 302 -4.42 -18.54 6.35
C ASP A 302 -2.94 -18.38 6.73
N ILE A 303 -2.21 -17.49 6.04
CA ILE A 303 -0.82 -17.16 6.37
C ILE A 303 -0.73 -16.55 7.77
N LEU A 304 -1.57 -15.56 8.09
CA LEU A 304 -1.53 -14.87 9.37
C LEU A 304 -2.00 -15.76 10.53
N ARG A 305 -3.05 -16.58 10.34
CA ARG A 305 -3.48 -17.57 11.36
C ARG A 305 -2.43 -18.65 11.60
N LYS A 306 -1.66 -19.04 10.58
CA LYS A 306 -0.55 -19.98 10.74
C LYS A 306 0.57 -19.38 11.59
N LYS A 307 0.83 -18.08 11.47
CA LYS A 307 1.85 -17.36 12.27
C LYS A 307 1.38 -17.12 13.70
N ASP A 308 0.13 -16.73 13.86
CA ASP A 308 -0.52 -16.52 15.16
C ASP A 308 -1.92 -17.14 15.19
N PRO A 309 -2.08 -18.35 15.80
CA PRO A 309 -3.39 -19.00 15.91
C PRO A 309 -4.44 -18.20 16.69
N LYS A 310 -4.03 -17.21 17.50
CA LYS A 310 -4.91 -16.31 18.25
C LYS A 310 -5.23 -15.01 17.53
N TRP A 311 -4.69 -14.83 16.33
CA TRP A 311 -4.93 -13.62 15.55
C TRP A 311 -6.41 -13.42 15.23
N GLY A 312 -6.91 -12.19 15.46
CA GLY A 312 -8.35 -11.88 15.37
C GLY A 312 -8.94 -11.78 13.96
N GLY A 313 -8.16 -12.02 12.89
CA GLY A 313 -8.66 -12.05 11.52
C GLY A 313 -8.68 -10.70 10.79
N PHE A 314 -8.14 -9.64 11.40
CA PHE A 314 -8.09 -8.30 10.81
C PHE A 314 -6.68 -7.92 10.39
N VAL A 315 -6.50 -7.66 9.09
CA VAL A 315 -5.19 -7.38 8.51
C VAL A 315 -4.81 -5.92 8.74
N ARG A 316 -3.57 -5.69 9.15
CA ARG A 316 -3.03 -4.34 9.30
C ARG A 316 -2.84 -3.66 7.95
N LEU A 317 -3.10 -2.35 7.87
CA LEU A 317 -3.01 -1.59 6.62
C LEU A 317 -1.63 -1.69 5.96
N GLY A 318 -0.54 -1.62 6.74
CA GLY A 318 0.81 -1.79 6.20
C GLY A 318 1.04 -3.16 5.54
N PHE A 319 0.46 -4.23 6.09
CA PHE A 319 0.53 -5.56 5.48
C PHE A 319 -0.23 -5.62 4.15
N LEU A 320 -1.43 -5.04 4.09
CA LEU A 320 -2.24 -4.97 2.86
C LEU A 320 -1.55 -4.12 1.79
N ASP A 321 -0.96 -2.98 2.18
CA ASP A 321 -0.19 -2.13 1.29
C ASP A 321 0.96 -2.87 0.60
N ALA A 322 1.73 -3.62 1.39
CA ALA A 322 2.80 -4.47 0.87
C ALA A 322 2.27 -5.57 -0.05
N TRP A 323 1.17 -6.21 0.33
CA TRP A 323 0.59 -7.31 -0.44
C TRP A 323 0.07 -6.84 -1.80
N ILE A 324 -0.76 -5.79 -1.85
CA ILE A 324 -1.29 -5.26 -3.10
C ILE A 324 -0.17 -4.66 -3.98
N SER A 325 0.84 -4.02 -3.39
CA SER A 325 2.03 -3.55 -4.09
C SER A 325 2.80 -4.69 -4.74
N GLY A 326 2.98 -5.81 -4.04
CA GLY A 326 3.55 -7.03 -4.59
C GLY A 326 2.72 -7.62 -5.73
N MET A 327 1.38 -7.60 -5.60
CA MET A 327 0.48 -8.04 -6.67
C MET A 327 0.54 -7.13 -7.90
N MET A 328 0.65 -5.81 -7.73
CA MET A 328 0.81 -4.86 -8.84
C MET A 328 2.12 -5.12 -9.57
N ALA A 329 3.22 -5.27 -8.84
CA ALA A 329 4.51 -5.63 -9.43
C ALA A 329 4.41 -6.96 -10.19
N THR A 330 3.88 -8.00 -9.57
CA THR A 330 3.67 -9.32 -10.21
C THR A 330 2.86 -9.19 -11.48
N LYS A 331 1.74 -8.47 -11.46
CA LYS A 331 0.87 -8.25 -12.63
C LYS A 331 1.61 -7.56 -13.78
N ALA A 332 2.41 -6.53 -13.49
CA ALA A 332 3.22 -5.84 -14.49
C ALA A 332 4.28 -6.78 -15.09
N PHE A 333 4.99 -7.54 -14.26
CA PHE A 333 5.98 -8.52 -14.71
C PHE A 333 5.35 -9.63 -15.58
N GLU A 334 4.21 -10.17 -15.16
CA GLU A 334 3.51 -11.21 -15.93
C GLU A 334 3.16 -10.71 -17.34
N ILE A 335 2.56 -9.53 -17.46
CA ILE A 335 2.19 -8.94 -18.75
C ILE A 335 3.43 -8.73 -19.64
N VAL A 336 4.52 -8.20 -19.09
CA VAL A 336 5.75 -7.94 -19.85
C VAL A 336 6.41 -9.25 -20.30
N ILE A 337 6.53 -10.23 -19.41
CA ILE A 337 7.13 -11.53 -19.73
C ILE A 337 6.29 -12.27 -20.78
N ASP A 338 4.97 -12.32 -20.60
CA ASP A 338 4.05 -13.00 -21.53
C ASP A 338 4.04 -12.33 -22.92
N SER A 339 4.31 -11.02 -22.99
CA SER A 339 4.44 -10.29 -24.28
C SER A 339 5.79 -10.49 -24.98
N GLY A 340 6.76 -11.14 -24.33
CA GLY A 340 8.12 -11.30 -24.83
C GLY A 340 8.96 -10.03 -24.87
N LYS A 341 8.47 -8.91 -24.24
CA LYS A 341 9.19 -7.66 -24.17
C LYS A 341 10.31 -7.71 -23.10
N PRO A 342 11.37 -6.89 -23.23
CA PRO A 342 12.39 -6.75 -22.21
C PRO A 342 11.79 -6.28 -20.87
N ILE A 343 12.24 -6.86 -19.76
CA ILE A 343 11.92 -6.39 -18.42
C ILE A 343 12.69 -5.11 -18.16
N ASN A 344 12.00 -3.99 -18.22
CA ASN A 344 12.48 -2.65 -17.87
C ASN A 344 11.31 -1.78 -17.40
N GLY A 345 11.60 -0.64 -16.79
CA GLY A 345 10.59 0.23 -16.22
C GLY A 345 9.60 0.77 -17.23
N ASP A 346 10.02 1.12 -18.45
CA ASP A 346 9.13 1.64 -19.48
C ASP A 346 8.04 0.60 -19.84
N ASN A 347 8.43 -0.66 -20.04
CA ASN A 347 7.50 -1.75 -20.35
C ASN A 347 6.62 -2.13 -19.15
N LEU A 348 7.19 -2.17 -17.93
CA LEU A 348 6.43 -2.46 -16.72
C LEU A 348 5.39 -1.36 -16.43
N ALA A 349 5.79 -0.09 -16.56
CA ALA A 349 4.88 1.04 -16.36
C ALA A 349 3.76 1.05 -17.41
N ALA A 350 4.08 0.83 -18.69
CA ALA A 350 3.08 0.72 -19.74
C ALA A 350 2.12 -0.46 -19.51
N ALA A 351 2.63 -1.61 -19.07
CA ALA A 351 1.84 -2.78 -18.73
C ALA A 351 0.86 -2.47 -17.60
N MET A 352 1.33 -1.83 -16.51
CA MET A 352 0.49 -1.50 -15.36
C MET A 352 -0.61 -0.51 -15.73
N ARG A 353 -0.31 0.57 -16.45
CA ARG A 353 -1.33 1.54 -16.94
C ARG A 353 -2.40 0.89 -17.80
N GLY A 354 -2.04 -0.16 -18.53
CA GLY A 354 -2.97 -0.92 -19.38
C GLY A 354 -3.92 -1.87 -18.65
N VAL A 355 -3.74 -2.09 -17.34
CA VAL A 355 -4.54 -3.05 -16.57
C VAL A 355 -6.00 -2.60 -16.48
N LYS A 356 -6.91 -3.50 -16.88
CA LYS A 356 -8.37 -3.32 -16.85
C LYS A 356 -9.03 -4.55 -16.25
N ASN A 357 -10.14 -4.34 -15.54
CA ASN A 357 -10.98 -5.40 -14.98
C ASN A 357 -10.20 -6.47 -14.19
N TRP A 358 -9.20 -6.03 -13.44
CA TRP A 358 -8.35 -6.90 -12.66
C TRP A 358 -9.07 -7.32 -11.37
N ASP A 359 -9.24 -8.63 -11.17
CA ASP A 359 -9.67 -9.20 -9.91
C ASP A 359 -8.48 -9.27 -8.95
N THR A 360 -8.56 -8.55 -7.82
CA THR A 360 -7.55 -8.56 -6.77
C THR A 360 -7.77 -9.68 -5.76
N GLY A 361 -8.73 -10.57 -6.01
CA GLY A 361 -9.07 -11.69 -5.11
C GLY A 361 -9.62 -11.24 -3.76
N GLY A 362 -10.37 -10.14 -3.75
CA GLY A 362 -11.09 -9.64 -2.59
C GLY A 362 -10.34 -8.61 -1.74
N ILE A 363 -9.09 -8.22 -2.07
CA ILE A 363 -8.47 -7.04 -1.43
C ILE A 363 -9.32 -5.80 -1.76
N ILE A 364 -9.73 -5.67 -3.01
CA ILE A 364 -10.81 -4.79 -3.46
C ILE A 364 -11.85 -5.73 -4.07
N ASP A 365 -13.06 -5.75 -3.55
CA ASP A 365 -14.11 -6.72 -3.91
C ASP A 365 -14.95 -6.30 -5.13
N VAL A 366 -14.37 -5.45 -5.99
CA VAL A 366 -14.87 -5.10 -7.31
C VAL A 366 -13.71 -5.17 -8.33
N PRO A 367 -14.00 -5.36 -9.64
CA PRO A 367 -12.96 -5.33 -10.66
C PRO A 367 -12.23 -3.99 -10.69
N VAL A 368 -10.90 -4.04 -10.72
CA VAL A 368 -10.02 -2.88 -10.69
C VAL A 368 -9.53 -2.53 -12.09
N SER A 369 -9.56 -1.26 -12.45
CA SER A 369 -8.88 -0.73 -13.62
C SER A 369 -7.95 0.40 -13.21
N MET A 370 -6.75 0.43 -13.77
CA MET A 370 -5.86 1.55 -13.53
C MET A 370 -6.39 2.82 -14.19
N MET A 371 -6.30 3.92 -13.46
CA MET A 371 -6.58 5.29 -13.92
C MET A 371 -5.27 6.06 -13.95
N GLY A 372 -4.54 5.96 -15.06
CA GLY A 372 -3.16 6.43 -15.12
C GLY A 372 -2.27 5.69 -14.11
N GLN A 373 -1.78 6.41 -13.11
CA GLN A 373 -0.84 5.91 -12.09
C GLN A 373 -1.53 5.38 -10.82
N GLN A 374 -2.86 5.32 -10.75
CA GLN A 374 -3.59 4.91 -9.54
C GLN A 374 -4.73 3.92 -9.82
N ILE A 375 -5.09 3.15 -8.80
CA ILE A 375 -6.33 2.36 -8.82
C ILE A 375 -7.55 3.27 -8.69
N GLY A 376 -7.46 4.35 -7.95
CA GLY A 376 -8.50 5.37 -7.85
C GLY A 376 -9.78 4.95 -7.14
N LEU A 377 -9.81 3.82 -6.44
CA LEU A 377 -10.97 3.32 -5.69
C LEU A 377 -10.83 3.60 -4.19
N GLY A 378 -11.92 4.04 -3.57
CA GLY A 378 -12.06 4.19 -2.14
C GLY A 378 -13.52 4.10 -1.71
N ARG A 379 -13.79 3.87 -0.42
CA ARG A 379 -15.13 3.95 0.17
C ARG A 379 -15.09 4.64 1.52
N VAL A 380 -16.18 5.33 1.87
CA VAL A 380 -16.36 5.91 3.19
C VAL A 380 -16.89 4.87 4.15
N ILE A 381 -16.31 4.81 5.34
CA ILE A 381 -16.69 3.91 6.42
C ILE A 381 -17.01 4.68 7.70
N ARG A 382 -17.78 4.05 8.60
CA ARG A 382 -18.05 4.53 9.97
C ARG A 382 -17.56 3.51 10.96
N PHE A 383 -16.99 3.97 12.07
CA PHE A 383 -16.62 3.12 13.19
C PHE A 383 -17.70 3.11 14.27
N ASN A 384 -18.07 1.90 14.70
CA ASN A 384 -18.98 1.68 15.81
C ASN A 384 -18.40 0.61 16.76
N PRO A 385 -17.63 1.03 17.78
CA PRO A 385 -16.96 0.09 18.69
C PRO A 385 -17.90 -0.81 19.49
N ALA A 386 -19.19 -0.49 19.56
CA ALA A 386 -20.18 -1.30 20.25
C ALA A 386 -20.63 -2.54 19.44
N GLN A 387 -20.26 -2.62 18.17
CA GLN A 387 -20.61 -3.75 17.30
C GLN A 387 -19.46 -4.79 17.24
N ALA A 388 -19.80 -6.04 16.98
CA ALA A 388 -18.83 -7.13 16.79
C ALA A 388 -17.91 -6.85 15.57
N ASP A 389 -18.48 -6.32 14.47
CA ASP A 389 -17.73 -5.68 13.40
C ASP A 389 -17.77 -4.18 13.63
N ILE A 390 -16.62 -3.63 14.03
CA ILE A 390 -16.51 -2.20 14.38
C ILE A 390 -16.60 -1.29 13.16
N ILE A 391 -16.59 -1.81 11.92
CA ILE A 391 -16.62 -1.04 10.68
C ILE A 391 -17.93 -1.29 9.93
N GLU A 392 -18.62 -0.19 9.62
CA GLU A 392 -19.77 -0.11 8.73
C GLU A 392 -19.38 0.59 7.42
N ASN A 393 -19.69 -0.01 6.27
CA ASN A 393 -19.55 0.67 4.98
C ASN A 393 -20.67 1.70 4.84
N VAL A 394 -20.32 2.97 4.68
CA VAL A 394 -21.27 4.07 4.48
C VAL A 394 -21.58 4.25 3.00
N THR A 395 -20.61 3.97 2.15
CA THR A 395 -20.78 4.01 0.69
C THR A 395 -20.30 2.70 0.07
N ASP A 396 -20.76 2.44 -1.15
CA ASP A 396 -20.08 1.52 -2.06
C ASP A 396 -18.70 2.06 -2.45
N TRP A 397 -17.96 1.28 -3.27
CA TRP A 397 -16.73 1.76 -3.86
C TRP A 397 -17.00 2.96 -4.78
N ILE A 398 -16.26 4.03 -4.54
CA ILE A 398 -16.31 5.26 -5.33
C ILE A 398 -15.06 5.30 -6.19
N GLN A 399 -15.25 5.37 -7.51
CA GLN A 399 -14.15 5.62 -8.43
C GLN A 399 -13.90 7.13 -8.48
N VAL A 400 -12.68 7.54 -8.15
CA VAL A 400 -12.23 8.93 -8.17
C VAL A 400 -10.93 9.04 -8.94
N GLY A 401 -10.87 10.02 -9.83
CA GLY A 401 -9.72 10.31 -10.67
C GLY A 401 -9.55 11.78 -10.86
#